data_5eb57c6899ce700b5f1adc940c5f9934
#
_entry.id   5eb57c6899ce700b5f1adc940c5f9934
#
_cell.length_a   1.000
_cell.length_b   1.000
_cell.length_c   1.000
_cell.angle_alpha   90.00
_cell.angle_beta   90.00
_cell.angle_gamma   90.00
#
_symmetry.space_group_name_H-M   'P 1'
#
loop_
_entity.id
_entity.type
_entity.pdbx_description
1 polymer ?
#
loop_
_entity_poly.entity_id
_entity_poly.type
_entity_poly.pdbx_seq_one_letter_code
_entity_poly.pdbx_strand_id
1 'polypeptide(L)'
;MSIQNRHLDWLEAESIHIIREVIAEAKQPALLFSGGKDSVVLLALAIKAFQIPGRALKLPFVLLHVDTGHNYPEVIAFRDETVAAAGVKLVVGHVEDSIQKGSVVLRRDTDSRNAAQAVTLLETIEAHGFDALM
;
A
#
# COMPACT_ATOMS: atom_id res chain seq x y z
N MET A 1 3.42 -32.25 8.88
CA MET A 1 3.64 -31.08 7.98
C MET A 1 4.64 -31.44 6.90
N SER A 2 4.37 -31.08 5.67
CA SER A 2 5.31 -31.27 4.57
C SER A 2 6.49 -30.29 4.68
N ILE A 3 7.62 -30.61 4.05
CA ILE A 3 8.79 -29.72 3.97
C ILE A 3 8.39 -28.39 3.33
N GLN A 4 7.52 -28.44 2.33
CA GLN A 4 7.04 -27.25 1.63
C GLN A 4 6.26 -26.31 2.58
N ASN A 5 5.41 -26.84 3.46
CA ASN A 5 4.68 -26.04 4.43
C ASN A 5 5.60 -25.39 5.44
N ARG A 6 6.65 -26.10 5.89
CA ARG A 6 7.66 -25.53 6.81
C ARG A 6 8.41 -24.37 6.16
N HIS A 7 8.73 -24.48 4.87
CA HIS A 7 9.40 -23.41 4.14
C HIS A 7 8.51 -22.16 4.03
N LEU A 8 7.22 -22.34 3.72
CA LEU A 8 6.26 -21.24 3.68
C LEU A 8 6.07 -20.59 5.04
N ASP A 9 5.99 -21.37 6.11
CA ASP A 9 5.87 -20.85 7.47
C ASP A 9 7.10 -20.00 7.85
N TRP A 10 8.28 -20.46 7.46
CA TRP A 10 9.52 -19.72 7.69
C TRP A 10 9.55 -18.39 6.92
N LEU A 11 9.16 -18.40 5.64
CA LEU A 11 9.07 -17.19 4.82
C LEU A 11 8.08 -16.18 5.40
N GLU A 12 6.93 -16.65 5.88
CA GLU A 12 5.94 -15.81 6.52
C GLU A 12 6.51 -15.17 7.79
N ALA A 13 7.13 -15.95 8.64
CA ALA A 13 7.72 -15.47 9.90
C ALA A 13 8.81 -14.42 9.64
N GLU A 14 9.66 -14.65 8.65
CA GLU A 14 10.70 -13.71 8.27
C GLU A 14 10.12 -12.41 7.73
N SER A 15 9.10 -12.50 6.88
CA SER A 15 8.42 -11.33 6.32
C SER A 15 7.79 -10.48 7.43
N ILE A 16 7.13 -11.11 8.39
CA ILE A 16 6.54 -10.43 9.54
C ILE A 16 7.61 -9.72 10.36
N HIS A 17 8.75 -10.37 10.58
CA HIS A 17 9.87 -9.78 11.30
C HIS A 17 10.41 -8.54 10.61
N ILE A 18 10.60 -8.60 9.28
CA ILE A 18 11.06 -7.47 8.49
C ILE A 18 10.08 -6.30 8.56
N ILE A 19 8.78 -6.58 8.43
CA ILE A 19 7.74 -5.55 8.52
C ILE A 19 7.80 -4.86 9.89
N ARG A 20 7.93 -5.62 10.97
CA ARG A 20 8.04 -5.06 12.32
C ARG A 20 9.27 -4.18 12.50
N GLU A 21 10.40 -4.58 11.91
CA GLU A 21 11.63 -3.80 11.97
C GLU A 21 11.50 -2.46 11.22
N VAL A 22 10.96 -2.49 10.02
CA VAL A 22 10.75 -1.28 9.21
C VAL A 22 9.85 -0.29 9.96
N ILE A 23 8.74 -0.78 10.51
CA ILE A 23 7.79 0.06 11.23
C ILE A 23 8.41 0.63 12.52
N ALA A 24 9.22 -0.16 13.23
CA ALA A 24 9.86 0.30 14.46
C ALA A 24 10.86 1.43 14.23
N GLU A 25 11.52 1.45 13.07
CA GLU A 25 12.52 2.48 12.73
C GLU A 25 11.93 3.70 12.05
N ALA A 26 10.74 3.59 11.49
CA ALA A 26 10.11 4.68 10.74
C ALA A 26 9.23 5.54 11.63
N LYS A 27 9.22 6.85 11.37
CA LYS A 27 8.35 7.78 12.07
C LYS A 27 6.97 7.85 11.42
N GLN A 28 6.92 7.80 10.10
CA GLN A 28 5.69 7.84 9.31
C GLN A 28 5.72 6.79 8.21
N PRO A 29 5.51 5.52 8.56
CA PRO A 29 5.53 4.46 7.58
C PRO A 29 4.23 4.40 6.79
N ALA A 30 4.33 3.98 5.53
CA ALA A 30 3.20 3.73 4.66
C ALA A 30 3.37 2.38 3.95
N LEU A 31 2.26 1.74 3.66
CA LEU A 31 2.21 0.53 2.86
C LEU A 31 1.53 0.85 1.54
N LEU A 32 2.23 0.60 0.45
CA LEU A 32 1.68 0.80 -0.89
C LEU A 32 0.68 -0.30 -1.21
N PHE A 33 -0.55 0.08 -1.46
CA PHE A 33 -1.64 -0.82 -1.77
C PHE A 33 -2.19 -0.53 -3.17
N SER A 34 -1.93 -1.43 -4.10
CA SER A 34 -2.38 -1.28 -5.49
C SER A 34 -3.70 -2.00 -5.78
N GLY A 35 -4.16 -2.86 -4.86
CA GLY A 35 -5.29 -3.75 -5.09
C GLY A 35 -4.90 -5.03 -5.82
N GLY A 36 -3.64 -5.16 -6.23
CA GLY A 36 -3.10 -6.36 -6.86
C GLY A 36 -2.79 -7.46 -5.83
N LYS A 37 -2.52 -8.64 -6.35
CA LYS A 37 -2.27 -9.84 -5.54
C LYS A 37 -1.17 -9.65 -4.51
N ASP A 38 -0.04 -9.07 -4.92
CA ASP A 38 1.11 -8.91 -4.04
C ASP A 38 0.83 -7.92 -2.91
N SER A 39 0.12 -6.83 -3.20
CA SER A 39 -0.23 -5.84 -2.18
C SER A 39 -1.24 -6.40 -1.17
N VAL A 40 -2.14 -7.27 -1.59
CA VAL A 40 -3.08 -7.95 -0.69
C VAL A 40 -2.34 -8.88 0.26
N VAL A 41 -1.38 -9.66 -0.26
CA VAL A 41 -0.55 -10.55 0.56
C VAL A 41 0.28 -9.75 1.57
N LEU A 42 0.90 -8.67 1.13
CA LEU A 42 1.70 -7.81 2.01
C LEU A 42 0.85 -7.20 3.11
N LEU A 43 -0.35 -6.72 2.79
CA LEU A 43 -1.27 -6.19 3.79
C LEU A 43 -1.70 -7.27 4.79
N ALA A 44 -1.99 -8.48 4.33
CA ALA A 44 -2.36 -9.60 5.21
C ALA A 44 -1.22 -9.93 6.20
N LEU A 45 0.03 -9.95 5.72
CA LEU A 45 1.20 -10.17 6.57
C LEU A 45 1.38 -9.03 7.58
N ALA A 46 1.16 -7.80 7.16
CA ALA A 46 1.26 -6.64 8.04
C ALA A 46 0.20 -6.66 9.14
N ILE A 47 -1.03 -7.02 8.80
CA ILE A 47 -2.11 -7.20 9.79
C ILE A 47 -1.69 -8.27 10.81
N LYS A 48 -1.19 -9.40 10.33
CA LYS A 48 -0.74 -10.51 11.17
C LYS A 48 0.40 -10.09 12.11
N ALA A 49 1.29 -9.23 11.60
CA ALA A 49 2.43 -8.72 12.38
C ALA A 49 2.01 -7.89 13.60
N PHE A 50 0.89 -7.18 13.51
CA PHE A 50 0.44 -6.24 14.54
C PHE A 50 -0.85 -6.64 15.25
N GLN A 51 -1.39 -7.80 14.92
CA GLN A 51 -2.57 -8.34 15.58
C GLN A 51 -2.19 -8.93 16.94
N ILE A 52 -2.84 -8.43 18.00
CA ILE A 52 -2.64 -8.91 19.36
C ILE A 52 -3.94 -9.55 19.82
N PRO A 53 -3.93 -10.84 20.25
CA PRO A 53 -5.13 -11.50 20.74
C PRO A 53 -5.78 -10.72 21.89
N GLY A 54 -7.10 -10.58 21.84
CA GLY A 54 -7.87 -9.88 22.86
C GLY A 54 -7.83 -8.37 22.81
N ARG A 55 -7.16 -7.78 21.80
CA ARG A 55 -7.14 -6.34 21.58
C ARG A 55 -7.67 -5.98 20.21
N ALA A 56 -8.23 -4.78 20.07
CA ALA A 56 -8.63 -4.23 18.79
C ALA A 56 -7.40 -4.05 17.90
N LEU A 57 -7.55 -4.39 16.61
CA LEU A 57 -6.47 -4.21 15.64
C LEU A 57 -6.14 -2.73 15.47
N LYS A 58 -4.88 -2.37 15.65
CA LYS A 58 -4.39 -1.02 15.43
C LYS A 58 -3.13 -1.10 14.58
N LEU A 59 -3.21 -0.62 13.35
CA LEU A 59 -2.09 -0.64 12.43
C LEU A 59 -1.29 0.64 12.55
N PRO A 60 0.03 0.57 12.79
CA PRO A 60 0.88 1.73 13.00
C PRO A 60 1.39 2.34 11.68
N PHE A 61 0.67 2.15 10.59
CA PHE A 61 1.02 2.67 9.28
C PHE A 61 -0.24 3.10 8.52
N VAL A 62 -0.03 3.82 7.43
CA VAL A 62 -1.08 4.31 6.53
C VAL A 62 -1.04 3.47 5.26
N LEU A 63 -2.19 3.16 4.67
CA LEU A 63 -2.25 2.61 3.32
C LEU A 63 -2.18 3.74 2.31
N LEU A 64 -1.30 3.60 1.33
CA LEU A 64 -1.11 4.54 0.24
C LEU A 64 -1.52 3.89 -1.07
N HIS A 65 -2.44 4.52 -1.79
CA HIS A 65 -2.89 4.07 -3.10
C HIS A 65 -2.70 5.19 -4.12
N VAL A 66 -2.14 4.87 -5.28
CA VAL A 66 -2.04 5.81 -6.40
C VAL A 66 -3.17 5.51 -7.37
N ASP A 67 -4.11 6.44 -7.48
CA ASP A 67 -5.26 6.32 -8.36
C ASP A 67 -4.92 6.94 -9.72
N THR A 68 -4.94 6.12 -10.77
CA THR A 68 -4.65 6.55 -12.14
C THR A 68 -5.81 7.27 -12.80
N GLY A 69 -7.00 7.19 -12.22
CA GLY A 69 -8.25 7.62 -12.85
C GLY A 69 -8.80 6.60 -13.85
N HIS A 70 -8.05 5.55 -14.15
CA HIS A 70 -8.44 4.50 -15.10
C HIS A 70 -8.51 3.11 -14.42
N ASN A 71 -8.56 3.07 -13.11
CA ASN A 71 -8.69 1.81 -12.38
C ASN A 71 -10.10 1.23 -12.57
N TYR A 72 -10.17 -0.09 -12.61
CA TYR A 72 -11.47 -0.76 -12.66
C TYR A 72 -12.28 -0.45 -11.39
N PRO A 73 -13.61 -0.26 -11.50
CA PRO A 73 -14.45 -0.01 -10.31
C PRO A 73 -14.33 -1.08 -9.24
N GLU A 74 -14.10 -2.34 -9.63
CA GLU A 74 -13.94 -3.46 -8.71
C GLU A 74 -12.70 -3.30 -7.83
N VAL A 75 -11.62 -2.75 -8.38
CA VAL A 75 -10.38 -2.49 -7.64
C VAL A 75 -10.61 -1.42 -6.58
N ILE A 76 -11.31 -0.35 -6.94
CA ILE A 76 -11.62 0.75 -6.02
C ILE A 76 -12.55 0.26 -4.90
N ALA A 77 -13.59 -0.51 -5.25
CA ALA A 77 -14.50 -1.07 -4.27
C ALA A 77 -13.78 -2.01 -3.29
N PHE A 78 -12.90 -2.86 -3.81
CA PHE A 78 -12.09 -3.77 -2.98
C PHE A 78 -11.17 -2.99 -2.04
N ARG A 79 -10.52 -1.94 -2.53
CA ARG A 79 -9.70 -1.05 -1.71
C ARG A 79 -10.49 -0.48 -0.54
N ASP A 80 -11.68 0.07 -0.83
CA ASP A 80 -12.49 0.73 0.17
C ASP A 80 -13.02 -0.27 1.21
N GLU A 81 -13.43 -1.46 0.79
CA GLU A 81 -13.83 -2.54 1.70
C GLU A 81 -12.69 -2.98 2.60
N THR A 82 -11.49 -3.14 2.04
CA THR A 82 -10.31 -3.57 2.79
C THR A 82 -9.93 -2.53 3.83
N VAL A 83 -9.95 -1.25 3.47
CA VAL A 83 -9.65 -0.15 4.39
C VAL A 83 -10.65 -0.13 5.54
N ALA A 84 -11.93 -0.28 5.25
CA ALA A 84 -12.97 -0.30 6.28
C ALA A 84 -12.83 -1.51 7.21
N ALA A 85 -12.55 -2.68 6.65
CA ALA A 85 -12.38 -3.92 7.43
C ALA A 85 -11.13 -3.89 8.32
N ALA A 86 -10.03 -3.33 7.82
CA ALA A 86 -8.78 -3.25 8.57
C ALA A 86 -8.73 -2.07 9.55
N GLY A 87 -9.63 -1.10 9.41
CA GLY A 87 -9.64 0.09 10.25
C GLY A 87 -8.40 0.96 10.09
N VAL A 88 -7.77 0.94 8.92
CA VAL A 88 -6.54 1.65 8.63
C VAL A 88 -6.84 2.94 7.87
N LYS A 89 -5.99 3.96 8.05
CA LYS A 89 -6.11 5.21 7.31
C LYS A 89 -5.64 5.01 5.87
N LEU A 90 -6.40 5.55 4.92
CA LEU A 90 -6.07 5.52 3.50
C LEU A 90 -5.65 6.91 3.03
N VAL A 91 -4.52 6.97 2.33
CA VAL A 91 -4.09 8.17 1.58
C VAL A 91 -4.08 7.80 0.11
N VAL A 92 -4.74 8.62 -0.71
CA VAL A 92 -4.82 8.39 -2.15
C VAL A 92 -4.10 9.53 -2.87
N GLY A 93 -3.11 9.16 -3.70
CA GLY A 93 -2.49 10.08 -4.64
C GLY A 93 -3.19 9.94 -6.00
N HIS A 94 -3.62 11.05 -6.57
CA HIS A 94 -4.34 11.03 -7.85
C HIS A 94 -3.43 11.50 -8.99
N VAL A 95 -3.28 10.66 -10.02
CA VAL A 95 -2.53 11.00 -11.23
C VAL A 95 -3.14 12.24 -11.92
N GLU A 96 -4.47 12.38 -11.87
CA GLU A 96 -5.15 13.56 -12.41
C GLU A 96 -4.63 14.87 -11.80
N ASP A 97 -4.37 14.87 -10.51
CA ASP A 97 -3.83 16.06 -9.82
C ASP A 97 -2.43 16.39 -10.32
N SER A 98 -1.59 15.39 -10.55
CA SER A 98 -0.25 15.58 -11.11
C SER A 98 -0.30 16.12 -12.54
N ILE A 99 -1.27 15.67 -13.32
CA ILE A 99 -1.49 16.18 -14.68
C ILE A 99 -1.91 17.65 -14.63
N GLN A 100 -2.85 18.00 -13.75
CA GLN A 100 -3.34 19.37 -13.60
C GLN A 100 -2.26 20.34 -13.12
N LYS A 101 -1.36 19.87 -12.25
CA LYS A 101 -0.21 20.67 -11.79
C LYS A 101 0.86 20.87 -12.85
N GLY A 102 0.82 20.09 -13.93
CA GLY A 102 1.85 20.09 -14.95
C GLY A 102 3.08 19.25 -14.62
N SER A 103 3.07 18.49 -13.51
CA SER A 103 4.16 17.57 -13.13
C SER A 103 4.26 16.41 -14.10
N VAL A 104 3.14 16.03 -14.72
CA VAL A 104 3.04 14.96 -15.71
C VAL A 104 2.32 15.53 -16.93
N VAL A 105 2.91 15.30 -18.11
CA VAL A 105 2.31 15.70 -19.38
C VAL A 105 2.03 14.44 -20.19
N LEU A 106 0.76 14.22 -20.53
CA LEU A 106 0.35 13.15 -21.44
C LEU A 106 0.29 13.71 -22.86
N ARG A 107 0.90 12.99 -23.81
CA ARG A 107 0.88 13.39 -25.22
C ARG A 107 -0.49 13.16 -25.86
N ARG A 108 -1.22 12.15 -25.36
CA ARG A 108 -2.56 11.77 -25.82
C ARG A 108 -3.36 11.29 -24.63
N ASP A 109 -4.69 11.44 -24.70
CA ASP A 109 -5.59 10.93 -23.67
C ASP A 109 -5.53 9.41 -23.53
N THR A 110 -5.08 8.72 -24.58
CA THR A 110 -4.95 7.27 -24.61
C THR A 110 -3.59 6.77 -24.12
N ASP A 111 -2.66 7.68 -23.79
CA ASP A 111 -1.34 7.28 -23.29
C ASP A 111 -1.46 6.57 -21.93
N SER A 112 -0.59 5.58 -21.73
CA SER A 112 -0.55 4.85 -20.47
C SER A 112 -0.15 5.79 -19.32
N ARG A 113 -0.89 5.69 -18.23
CA ARG A 113 -0.60 6.44 -16.99
C ARG A 113 0.37 5.72 -16.06
N ASN A 114 0.89 4.57 -16.48
CA ASN A 114 1.81 3.79 -15.64
C ASN A 114 3.09 4.56 -15.31
N ALA A 115 3.64 5.28 -16.27
CA ALA A 115 4.82 6.12 -16.04
C ALA A 115 4.51 7.31 -15.11
N ALA A 116 3.29 7.81 -15.16
CA ALA A 116 2.85 8.92 -14.33
C ALA A 116 2.65 8.52 -12.86
N GLN A 117 2.41 7.23 -12.58
CA GLN A 117 2.22 6.73 -11.21
C GLN A 117 3.45 7.00 -10.34
N ALA A 118 4.64 6.85 -10.88
CA ALA A 118 5.88 7.10 -10.13
C ALA A 118 5.98 8.54 -9.66
N VAL A 119 5.62 9.48 -10.53
CA VAL A 119 5.64 10.92 -10.19
C VAL A 119 4.62 11.23 -9.10
N THR A 120 3.38 10.74 -9.27
CA THR A 120 2.31 10.92 -8.29
C THR A 120 2.67 10.29 -6.95
N LEU A 121 3.28 9.10 -6.97
CA LEU A 121 3.73 8.42 -5.76
C LEU A 121 4.74 9.28 -5.00
N LEU A 122 5.77 9.78 -5.68
CA LEU A 122 6.79 10.62 -5.07
C LEU A 122 6.20 11.90 -4.51
N GLU A 123 5.31 12.57 -5.23
CA GLU A 123 4.64 13.77 -4.76
C GLU A 123 3.81 13.51 -3.50
N THR A 124 3.10 12.38 -3.46
CA THR A 124 2.28 11.99 -2.32
C THR A 124 3.14 11.67 -1.09
N ILE A 125 4.25 10.97 -1.29
CA ILE A 125 5.21 10.67 -0.23
C ILE A 125 5.75 11.97 0.37
N GLU A 126 6.16 12.90 -0.48
CA GLU A 126 6.70 14.17 -0.05
C GLU A 126 5.67 15.04 0.67
N ALA A 127 4.46 15.12 0.14
CA ALA A 127 3.38 15.92 0.72
C ALA A 127 2.95 15.43 2.11
N HIS A 128 3.02 14.14 2.38
CA HIS A 128 2.61 13.54 3.66
C HIS A 128 3.79 13.20 4.58
N GLY A 129 5.01 13.37 4.11
CA GLY A 129 6.21 13.15 4.92
C GLY A 129 6.47 11.70 5.29
N PHE A 130 6.08 10.76 4.43
CA PHE A 130 6.37 9.35 4.68
C PHE A 130 7.87 9.08 4.59
N ASP A 131 8.43 8.40 5.57
CA ASP A 131 9.86 8.09 5.65
C ASP A 131 10.17 6.61 5.38
N ALA A 132 9.16 5.78 5.24
CA ALA A 132 9.31 4.39 4.83
C ALA A 132 8.11 3.96 4.01
N LEU A 133 8.35 3.19 2.96
CA LEU A 133 7.32 2.65 2.08
C LEU A 133 7.55 1.15 1.92
N MET A 134 6.51 0.38 2.21
CA MET A 134 6.52 -1.06 2.01
C MET A 134 5.74 -1.46 0.76
#